data_bd4c349177e86d7511528f1c7f337021
#
_entry.id   bd4c349177e86d7511528f1c7f337021
#
_cell.length_a   1.000
_cell.length_b   1.000
_cell.length_c   1.000
_cell.angle_alpha   90.00
_cell.angle_beta   90.00
_cell.angle_gamma   90.00
#
_symmetry.space_group_name_H-M   'P 1'
#
loop_
_entity.id
_entity.type
_entity.pdbx_description
1 polymer ?
#
loop_
_entity_poly.entity_id
_entity_poly.type
_entity_poly.pdbx_seq_one_letter_code
_entity_poly.pdbx_strand_id
1 'polypeptide(L)'
;YCADFPHIAHLERELDKRGQYETFKAAFADINGSRWEDERDAYYFISDDMAQALSQATQQSLEASRQWVEQLDKNFPLDINNFCQWVKEWLDDNGKNILFMVDEVGQFIGKNTQMMLKLQTITENLGVICGGRAWVIVTSQADINAAIGGMSSRDGQDFSKIQGRFSTRLQLSSSNTSEVIQKRLLV
;
A
#
# COMPACT_ATOMS: atom_id res chain seq x y z
N TYR A 1 -11.00 2.91 -0.79
CA TYR A 1 -10.92 2.24 0.52
C TYR A 1 -9.81 2.90 1.33
N CYS A 2 -10.15 3.56 2.42
CA CYS A 2 -9.23 4.38 3.22
C CYS A 2 -9.15 3.89 4.68
N ALA A 3 -9.26 2.57 4.92
CA ALA A 3 -9.07 1.98 6.23
C ALA A 3 -7.58 1.96 6.61
N ASP A 4 -7.27 2.20 7.88
CA ASP A 4 -5.89 2.15 8.40
C ASP A 4 -5.32 0.73 8.36
N PHE A 5 -6.20 -0.28 8.41
CA PHE A 5 -5.82 -1.69 8.39
C PHE A 5 -6.02 -2.31 7.01
N PRO A 6 -4.96 -2.88 6.39
CA PRO A 6 -5.04 -3.47 5.05
C PRO A 6 -6.08 -4.59 4.91
N HIS A 7 -6.30 -5.39 5.95
CA HIS A 7 -7.31 -6.46 5.93
C HIS A 7 -8.74 -5.93 5.96
N ILE A 8 -8.98 -4.77 6.58
CA ILE A 8 -10.28 -4.07 6.54
C ILE A 8 -10.52 -3.51 5.13
N ALA A 9 -9.52 -2.84 4.55
CA ALA A 9 -9.62 -2.36 3.16
C ALA A 9 -9.85 -3.52 2.17
N HIS A 10 -9.27 -4.69 2.42
CA HIS A 10 -9.51 -5.90 1.62
C HIS A 10 -10.94 -6.41 1.77
N LEU A 11 -11.48 -6.45 3.00
CA LEU A 11 -12.87 -6.81 3.24
C LEU A 11 -13.82 -5.89 2.49
N GLU A 12 -13.62 -4.56 2.59
CA GLU A 12 -14.44 -3.57 1.88
C GLU A 12 -14.45 -3.84 0.37
N ARG A 13 -13.25 -4.09 -0.19
CA ARG A 13 -13.10 -4.39 -1.61
C ARG A 13 -13.79 -5.69 -2.02
N GLU A 14 -13.71 -6.74 -1.21
CA GLU A 14 -14.39 -8.00 -1.50
C GLU A 14 -15.92 -7.86 -1.45
N LEU A 15 -16.43 -7.09 -0.50
CA LEU A 15 -17.88 -6.78 -0.43
C LEU A 15 -18.33 -5.93 -1.63
N ASP A 16 -17.51 -4.97 -2.03
CA ASP A 16 -17.80 -4.10 -3.18
C ASP A 16 -17.83 -4.91 -4.49
N LYS A 17 -16.85 -5.77 -4.73
CA LYS A 17 -16.85 -6.69 -5.89
C LYS A 17 -18.10 -7.57 -5.97
N ARG A 18 -18.69 -7.92 -4.82
CA ARG A 18 -19.93 -8.70 -4.72
C ARG A 18 -21.20 -7.84 -4.78
N GLY A 19 -21.06 -6.51 -4.85
CA GLY A 19 -22.19 -5.58 -4.78
C GLY A 19 -22.88 -5.55 -3.40
N GLN A 20 -22.19 -5.98 -2.35
CA GLN A 20 -22.71 -6.13 -0.99
C GLN A 20 -22.23 -5.04 -0.03
N TYR A 21 -21.32 -4.17 -0.46
CA TYR A 21 -20.69 -3.19 0.43
C TYR A 21 -21.66 -2.14 0.96
N GLU A 22 -22.53 -1.59 0.11
CA GLU A 22 -23.54 -0.62 0.56
C GLU A 22 -24.56 -1.25 1.51
N THR A 23 -24.98 -2.50 1.25
CA THR A 23 -25.86 -3.26 2.16
C THR A 23 -25.19 -3.50 3.52
N PHE A 24 -23.90 -3.83 3.51
CA PHE A 24 -23.12 -4.00 4.73
C PHE A 24 -23.04 -2.70 5.54
N LYS A 25 -22.74 -1.56 4.90
CA LYS A 25 -22.67 -0.26 5.59
C LYS A 25 -24.00 0.15 6.19
N ALA A 26 -25.11 -0.06 5.46
CA ALA A 26 -26.44 0.23 5.97
C ALA A 26 -26.78 -0.65 7.18
N ALA A 27 -26.54 -1.96 7.09
CA ALA A 27 -26.76 -2.89 8.19
C ALA A 27 -25.89 -2.54 9.42
N PHE A 28 -24.63 -2.17 9.19
CA PHE A 28 -23.74 -1.76 10.28
C PHE A 28 -24.25 -0.49 10.99
N ALA A 29 -24.67 0.51 10.21
CA ALA A 29 -25.21 1.75 10.79
C ALA A 29 -26.49 1.50 11.61
N ASP A 30 -27.35 0.59 11.15
CA ASP A 30 -28.58 0.21 11.88
C ASP A 30 -28.25 -0.54 13.20
N ILE A 31 -27.19 -1.33 13.23
CA ILE A 31 -26.79 -2.14 14.39
C ILE A 31 -25.99 -1.30 15.39
N ASN A 32 -24.96 -0.61 14.94
CA ASN A 32 -24.01 0.10 15.77
C ASN A 32 -24.47 1.52 16.15
N GLY A 33 -25.27 2.15 15.26
CA GLY A 33 -25.71 3.54 15.41
C GLY A 33 -24.75 4.58 14.85
N SER A 34 -23.58 4.16 14.33
CA SER A 34 -22.56 5.00 13.70
C SER A 34 -22.29 4.53 12.28
N ARG A 35 -21.71 5.40 11.45
CA ARG A 35 -21.32 4.99 10.10
C ARG A 35 -20.10 4.07 10.15
N TRP A 36 -20.04 3.10 9.23
CA TRP A 36 -18.91 2.19 9.11
C TRP A 36 -17.57 2.91 8.92
N GLU A 37 -17.54 3.95 8.09
CA GLU A 37 -16.34 4.73 7.80
C GLU A 37 -15.75 5.44 9.03
N ASP A 38 -16.57 5.71 10.03
CA ASP A 38 -16.15 6.41 11.25
C ASP A 38 -15.61 5.41 12.30
N GLU A 39 -16.03 4.15 12.25
CA GLU A 39 -15.73 3.12 13.26
C GLU A 39 -14.78 2.01 12.79
N ARG A 40 -14.58 1.83 11.50
CA ARG A 40 -13.85 0.69 10.92
C ARG A 40 -12.42 0.52 11.43
N ASP A 41 -11.75 1.61 11.83
CA ASP A 41 -10.38 1.54 12.36
C ASP A 41 -10.34 1.11 13.84
N ALA A 42 -11.51 1.05 14.49
CA ALA A 42 -11.70 0.46 15.82
C ALA A 42 -12.28 -0.98 15.77
N TYR A 43 -12.15 -1.68 14.66
CA TYR A 43 -12.84 -2.94 14.34
C TYR A 43 -12.72 -4.03 15.41
N TYR A 44 -11.66 -4.07 16.19
CA TYR A 44 -11.51 -5.00 17.32
C TYR A 44 -12.58 -4.84 18.40
N PHE A 45 -13.06 -3.61 18.61
CA PHE A 45 -14.06 -3.31 19.63
C PHE A 45 -15.50 -3.50 19.16
N ILE A 46 -15.70 -3.51 17.83
CA ILE A 46 -17.00 -3.60 17.16
C ILE A 46 -17.17 -4.90 16.37
N SER A 47 -16.35 -5.90 16.68
CA SER A 47 -16.30 -7.16 15.93
C SER A 47 -17.65 -7.90 15.87
N ASP A 48 -18.47 -7.81 16.92
CA ASP A 48 -19.79 -8.45 16.95
C ASP A 48 -20.80 -7.72 16.07
N ASP A 49 -20.82 -6.38 16.09
CA ASP A 49 -21.68 -5.55 15.22
C ASP A 49 -21.28 -5.76 13.74
N MET A 50 -19.97 -5.82 13.49
CA MET A 50 -19.42 -6.11 12.18
C MET A 50 -19.85 -7.50 11.67
N ALA A 51 -19.82 -8.53 12.54
CA ALA A 51 -20.25 -9.88 12.19
C ALA A 51 -21.76 -9.93 11.90
N GLN A 52 -22.58 -9.23 12.67
CA GLN A 52 -24.02 -9.12 12.42
C GLN A 52 -24.30 -8.43 11.08
N ALA A 53 -23.64 -7.30 10.80
CA ALA A 53 -23.78 -6.58 9.54
C ALA A 53 -23.35 -7.45 8.33
N LEU A 54 -22.24 -8.20 8.47
CA LEU A 54 -21.79 -9.15 7.45
C LEU A 54 -22.80 -10.26 7.22
N SER A 55 -23.36 -10.84 8.28
CA SER A 55 -24.40 -11.86 8.19
C SER A 55 -25.60 -11.36 7.38
N GLN A 56 -26.07 -10.14 7.65
CA GLN A 56 -27.19 -9.54 6.90
C GLN A 56 -26.83 -9.26 5.44
N ALA A 57 -25.65 -8.67 5.18
CA ALA A 57 -25.25 -8.30 3.83
C ALA A 57 -24.95 -9.50 2.93
N THR A 58 -24.35 -10.55 3.50
CA THR A 58 -23.90 -11.73 2.74
C THR A 58 -24.89 -12.88 2.76
N GLN A 59 -25.94 -12.79 3.59
CA GLN A 59 -26.93 -13.86 3.84
C GLN A 59 -26.30 -15.16 4.38
N GLN A 60 -25.14 -15.05 5.05
CA GLN A 60 -24.50 -16.15 5.74
C GLN A 60 -24.99 -16.24 7.20
N SER A 61 -24.74 -17.38 7.86
CA SER A 61 -25.04 -17.49 9.28
C SER A 61 -24.19 -16.54 10.11
N LEU A 62 -24.73 -16.07 11.23
CA LEU A 62 -23.98 -15.20 12.16
C LEU A 62 -22.69 -15.87 12.65
N GLU A 63 -22.72 -17.17 12.89
CA GLU A 63 -21.56 -17.95 13.31
C GLU A 63 -20.45 -17.92 12.24
N ALA A 64 -20.80 -18.13 10.96
CA ALA A 64 -19.83 -18.05 9.87
C ALA A 64 -19.25 -16.63 9.73
N SER A 65 -20.07 -15.61 9.93
CA SER A 65 -19.64 -14.22 9.90
C SER A 65 -18.72 -13.87 11.06
N ARG A 66 -18.98 -14.37 12.27
CA ARG A 66 -18.07 -14.22 13.42
C ARG A 66 -16.72 -14.87 13.16
N GLN A 67 -16.71 -16.11 12.68
CA GLN A 67 -15.47 -16.80 12.32
C GLN A 67 -14.69 -16.04 11.23
N TRP A 68 -15.36 -15.45 10.26
CA TRP A 68 -14.71 -14.64 9.24
C TRP A 68 -14.06 -13.40 9.86
N VAL A 69 -14.77 -12.64 10.70
CA VAL A 69 -14.24 -11.46 11.40
C VAL A 69 -13.04 -11.82 12.28
N GLU A 70 -13.11 -12.90 13.06
CA GLU A 70 -12.02 -13.35 13.92
C GLU A 70 -10.75 -13.77 13.17
N GLN A 71 -10.89 -14.11 11.90
CA GLN A 71 -9.79 -14.58 11.06
C GLN A 71 -9.31 -13.55 10.05
N LEU A 72 -9.90 -12.36 10.02
CA LEU A 72 -9.59 -11.35 9.00
C LEU A 72 -8.11 -11.00 8.92
N ASP A 73 -7.47 -10.77 10.05
CA ASP A 73 -6.05 -10.43 10.13
C ASP A 73 -5.15 -11.65 9.86
N LYS A 74 -5.57 -12.85 10.29
CA LYS A 74 -4.80 -14.09 10.15
C LYS A 74 -4.81 -14.63 8.72
N ASN A 75 -5.94 -14.50 8.05
CA ASN A 75 -6.16 -15.03 6.70
C ASN A 75 -5.91 -13.99 5.61
N PHE A 76 -5.51 -12.78 5.98
CA PHE A 76 -5.24 -11.73 5.01
C PHE A 76 -3.98 -12.05 4.20
N PRO A 77 -4.11 -12.26 2.88
CA PRO A 77 -2.99 -12.70 2.04
C PRO A 77 -2.09 -11.51 1.63
N LEU A 78 -1.54 -10.79 2.62
CA LEU A 78 -0.66 -9.67 2.36
C LEU A 78 0.75 -10.15 2.00
N ASP A 79 0.99 -10.34 0.73
CA ASP A 79 2.30 -10.51 0.15
C ASP A 79 2.51 -9.58 -1.07
N ILE A 80 3.75 -9.47 -1.53
CA ILE A 80 4.11 -8.57 -2.63
C ILE A 80 3.40 -8.96 -3.93
N ASN A 81 3.24 -10.24 -4.19
CA ASN A 81 2.59 -10.71 -5.42
C ASN A 81 1.10 -10.36 -5.42
N ASN A 82 0.39 -10.64 -4.33
CA ASN A 82 -1.03 -10.30 -4.18
C ASN A 82 -1.25 -8.78 -4.26
N PHE A 83 -0.38 -7.99 -3.64
CA PHE A 83 -0.41 -6.53 -3.78
C PHE A 83 -0.32 -6.10 -5.26
N CYS A 84 0.64 -6.63 -6.00
CA CYS A 84 0.82 -6.29 -7.42
C CYS A 84 -0.37 -6.76 -8.29
N GLN A 85 -0.98 -7.91 -7.96
CA GLN A 85 -2.19 -8.38 -8.63
C GLN A 85 -3.39 -7.45 -8.38
N TRP A 86 -3.57 -6.98 -7.14
CA TRP A 86 -4.63 -6.02 -6.82
C TRP A 86 -4.44 -4.68 -7.53
N VAL A 87 -3.18 -4.22 -7.65
CA VAL A 87 -2.86 -3.03 -8.45
C VAL A 87 -3.23 -3.27 -9.92
N LYS A 88 -2.87 -4.43 -10.48
CA LYS A 88 -3.21 -4.79 -11.85
C LYS A 88 -4.73 -4.82 -12.08
N GLU A 89 -5.49 -5.47 -11.21
CA GLU A 89 -6.95 -5.52 -11.29
C GLU A 89 -7.53 -4.11 -11.29
N TRP A 90 -7.06 -3.24 -10.38
CA TRP A 90 -7.52 -1.85 -10.34
C TRP A 90 -7.22 -1.09 -11.64
N LEU A 91 -6.03 -1.30 -12.23
CA LEU A 91 -5.64 -0.69 -13.51
C LEU A 91 -6.52 -1.18 -14.66
N ASP A 92 -6.85 -2.47 -14.67
CA ASP A 92 -7.70 -3.08 -15.70
C ASP A 92 -9.14 -2.56 -15.60
N ASP A 93 -9.70 -2.51 -14.40
CA ASP A 93 -11.07 -2.04 -14.13
C ASP A 93 -11.26 -0.56 -14.46
N ASN A 94 -10.22 0.26 -14.27
CA ASN A 94 -10.32 1.72 -14.44
C ASN A 94 -9.72 2.24 -15.76
N GLY A 95 -8.98 1.43 -16.51
CA GLY A 95 -8.31 1.85 -17.73
C GLY A 95 -7.26 2.95 -17.51
N LYS A 96 -6.66 3.02 -16.32
CA LYS A 96 -5.73 4.08 -15.88
C LYS A 96 -4.31 3.54 -15.72
N ASN A 97 -3.39 4.46 -15.47
CA ASN A 97 -2.02 4.20 -15.03
C ASN A 97 -1.86 4.66 -13.58
N ILE A 98 -0.88 4.12 -12.86
CA ILE A 98 -0.59 4.51 -11.48
C ILE A 98 0.88 4.88 -11.31
N LEU A 99 1.13 5.89 -10.50
CA LEU A 99 2.46 6.31 -10.08
C LEU A 99 2.54 6.24 -8.56
N PHE A 100 3.42 5.38 -8.05
CA PHE A 100 3.78 5.34 -6.64
C PHE A 100 4.93 6.30 -6.40
N MET A 101 4.74 7.24 -5.49
CA MET A 101 5.78 8.16 -5.04
C MET A 101 6.13 7.80 -3.60
N VAL A 102 7.36 7.37 -3.36
CA VAL A 102 7.85 6.95 -2.04
C VAL A 102 8.98 7.87 -1.62
N ASP A 103 8.70 8.71 -0.62
CA ASP A 103 9.63 9.72 -0.17
C ASP A 103 10.59 9.18 0.89
N GLU A 104 11.79 9.72 0.91
CA GLU A 104 12.85 9.44 1.91
C GLU A 104 13.17 7.94 2.12
N VAL A 105 13.10 7.14 1.06
CA VAL A 105 13.34 5.69 1.11
C VAL A 105 14.68 5.36 1.77
N GLY A 106 15.74 6.14 1.52
CA GLY A 106 17.07 5.91 2.10
C GLY A 106 17.09 5.99 3.62
N GLN A 107 16.31 6.89 4.22
CA GLN A 107 16.22 7.02 5.69
C GLN A 107 15.41 5.85 6.28
N PHE A 108 14.30 5.50 5.65
CA PHE A 108 13.42 4.43 6.12
C PHE A 108 14.09 3.05 6.05
N ILE A 109 14.75 2.76 4.94
CA ILE A 109 15.45 1.48 4.75
C ILE A 109 16.71 1.42 5.58
N GLY A 110 17.48 2.52 5.66
CA GLY A 110 18.74 2.57 6.38
C GLY A 110 19.67 1.42 5.98
N LYS A 111 20.14 0.65 6.99
CA LYS A 111 20.99 -0.53 6.77
C LYS A 111 20.22 -1.85 6.66
N ASN A 112 18.91 -1.82 6.51
CA ASN A 112 18.09 -3.03 6.46
C ASN A 112 18.05 -3.61 5.04
N THR A 113 18.96 -4.56 4.77
CA THR A 113 19.08 -5.25 3.48
C THR A 113 17.77 -5.96 3.08
N GLN A 114 17.00 -6.49 4.03
CA GLN A 114 15.73 -7.15 3.72
C GLN A 114 14.67 -6.18 3.19
N MET A 115 14.61 -4.98 3.76
CA MET A 115 13.72 -3.92 3.27
C MET A 115 14.11 -3.47 1.86
N MET A 116 15.41 -3.40 1.58
CA MET A 116 15.93 -3.11 0.24
C MET A 116 15.49 -4.16 -0.78
N LEU A 117 15.62 -5.44 -0.44
CA LEU A 117 15.19 -6.55 -1.29
C LEU A 117 13.68 -6.53 -1.53
N LYS A 118 12.88 -6.18 -0.51
CA LYS A 118 11.42 -6.02 -0.67
C LYS A 118 11.07 -4.90 -1.65
N LEU A 119 11.72 -3.75 -1.55
CA LEU A 119 11.51 -2.64 -2.49
C LEU A 119 11.85 -3.04 -3.92
N GLN A 120 12.98 -3.74 -4.11
CA GLN A 120 13.36 -4.29 -5.41
C GLN A 120 12.28 -5.23 -5.95
N THR A 121 11.85 -6.20 -5.14
CA THR A 121 10.83 -7.19 -5.54
C THR A 121 9.51 -6.52 -5.90
N ILE A 122 9.06 -5.52 -5.13
CA ILE A 122 7.84 -4.75 -5.45
C ILE A 122 7.99 -4.06 -6.80
N THR A 123 9.10 -3.37 -7.04
CA THR A 123 9.34 -2.62 -8.28
C THR A 123 9.37 -3.55 -9.50
N GLU A 124 10.05 -4.69 -9.39
CA GLU A 124 10.09 -5.71 -10.45
C GLU A 124 8.71 -6.30 -10.73
N ASN A 125 8.01 -6.72 -9.69
CA ASN A 125 6.71 -7.36 -9.85
C ASN A 125 5.67 -6.38 -10.40
N LEU A 126 5.67 -5.11 -9.97
CA LEU A 126 4.81 -4.08 -10.55
C LEU A 126 5.10 -3.90 -12.04
N GLY A 127 6.38 -3.84 -12.43
CA GLY A 127 6.76 -3.71 -13.84
C GLY A 127 6.26 -4.86 -14.70
N VAL A 128 6.42 -6.09 -14.23
CA VAL A 128 6.03 -7.31 -14.95
C VAL A 128 4.51 -7.50 -14.95
N ILE A 129 3.90 -7.50 -13.77
CA ILE A 129 2.48 -7.85 -13.58
C ILE A 129 1.57 -6.78 -14.17
N CYS A 130 1.92 -5.49 -14.01
CA CYS A 130 1.11 -4.38 -14.51
C CYS A 130 1.43 -3.99 -15.96
N GLY A 131 2.37 -4.67 -16.62
CA GLY A 131 2.68 -4.45 -18.04
C GLY A 131 3.12 -3.01 -18.35
N GLY A 132 3.92 -2.39 -17.48
CA GLY A 132 4.42 -1.03 -17.65
C GLY A 132 3.42 0.09 -17.33
N ARG A 133 2.26 -0.21 -16.77
CA ARG A 133 1.23 0.78 -16.37
C ARG A 133 1.37 1.25 -14.93
N ALA A 134 2.29 0.69 -14.15
CA ALA A 134 2.61 1.10 -12.80
C ALA A 134 4.07 1.55 -12.73
N TRP A 135 4.30 2.75 -12.21
CA TRP A 135 5.64 3.31 -12.02
C TRP A 135 5.92 3.55 -10.55
N VAL A 136 7.20 3.50 -10.19
CA VAL A 136 7.67 3.79 -8.84
C VAL A 136 8.74 4.87 -8.93
N ILE A 137 8.51 5.99 -8.25
CA ILE A 137 9.51 7.04 -8.03
C ILE A 137 9.87 7.02 -6.55
N VAL A 138 11.17 6.98 -6.28
CA VAL A 138 11.68 7.06 -4.91
C VAL A 138 12.56 8.29 -4.76
N THR A 139 12.49 8.96 -3.62
CA THR A 139 13.41 10.02 -3.25
C THR A 139 14.32 9.57 -2.11
N SER A 140 15.50 10.16 -2.01
CA SER A 140 16.44 9.95 -0.91
C SER A 140 17.30 11.20 -0.73
N GLN A 141 17.47 11.65 0.53
CA GLN A 141 18.33 12.78 0.86
C GLN A 141 19.81 12.37 0.94
N ALA A 142 20.08 11.13 1.32
CA ALA A 142 21.46 10.63 1.35
C ALA A 142 21.91 10.28 -0.07
N ASP A 143 23.13 10.66 -0.42
CA ASP A 143 23.80 10.03 -1.53
C ASP A 143 23.81 8.51 -1.23
N ILE A 144 22.97 7.81 -1.98
CA ILE A 144 22.81 6.36 -1.85
C ILE A 144 24.18 5.67 -1.90
N ASN A 145 25.14 6.25 -2.63
CA ASN A 145 26.53 5.77 -2.70
C ASN A 145 27.30 6.00 -1.39
N ALA A 146 27.02 7.07 -0.63
CA ALA A 146 27.68 7.33 0.66
C ALA A 146 27.16 6.39 1.76
N ALA A 147 25.88 6.02 1.73
CA ALA A 147 25.33 5.00 2.61
C ALA A 147 25.95 3.61 2.34
N ILE A 148 26.34 3.32 1.09
CA ILE A 148 26.98 2.07 0.67
C ILE A 148 28.46 2.03 1.09
N GLY A 149 29.18 3.16 1.09
CA GLY A 149 30.61 3.22 1.45
C GLY A 149 30.94 2.80 2.89
N GLY A 150 29.92 2.75 3.77
CA GLY A 150 30.02 2.23 5.14
C GLY A 150 29.54 0.78 5.32
N MET A 151 29.07 0.12 4.26
CA MET A 151 28.58 -1.25 4.30
C MET A 151 29.70 -2.26 3.94
N SER A 152 29.56 -3.49 4.44
CA SER A 152 30.46 -4.58 4.04
C SER A 152 30.42 -4.81 2.52
N SER A 153 31.47 -5.36 1.94
CA SER A 153 31.57 -5.60 0.48
C SER A 153 30.43 -6.46 -0.09
N ARG A 154 29.76 -7.28 0.73
CA ARG A 154 28.57 -8.05 0.34
C ARG A 154 27.33 -7.18 0.22
N ASP A 155 27.10 -6.31 1.20
CA ASP A 155 25.92 -5.42 1.24
C ASP A 155 25.99 -4.35 0.13
N GLY A 156 27.20 -3.88 -0.22
CA GLY A 156 27.41 -2.95 -1.34
C GLY A 156 27.08 -3.55 -2.70
N GLN A 157 27.30 -4.87 -2.90
CA GLN A 157 26.92 -5.56 -4.13
C GLN A 157 25.40 -5.72 -4.26
N ASP A 158 24.69 -5.95 -3.17
CA ASP A 158 23.23 -6.10 -3.20
C ASP A 158 22.54 -4.77 -3.48
N PHE A 159 23.08 -3.66 -3.00
CA PHE A 159 22.55 -2.34 -3.29
C PHE A 159 22.77 -1.90 -4.75
N SER A 160 23.87 -2.27 -5.37
CA SER A 160 24.12 -1.99 -6.78
C SER A 160 23.10 -2.69 -7.69
N LYS A 161 22.59 -3.86 -7.27
CA LYS A 161 21.50 -4.57 -7.97
C LYS A 161 20.18 -3.80 -7.92
N ILE A 162 19.87 -3.16 -6.78
CA ILE A 162 18.65 -2.32 -6.65
C ILE A 162 18.77 -1.08 -7.54
N GLN A 163 19.94 -0.45 -7.54
CA GLN A 163 20.20 0.70 -8.42
C GLN A 163 19.99 0.35 -9.90
N GLY A 164 20.30 -0.87 -10.31
CA GLY A 164 20.07 -1.34 -11.68
C GLY A 164 18.60 -1.44 -12.09
N ARG A 165 17.67 -1.42 -11.11
CA ARG A 165 16.22 -1.47 -11.36
C ARG A 165 15.58 -0.10 -11.57
N PHE A 166 16.24 0.97 -11.12
CA PHE A 166 15.84 2.34 -11.40
C PHE A 166 16.63 2.84 -12.60
N SER A 167 16.03 2.75 -13.78
CA SER A 167 16.66 3.09 -15.07
C SER A 167 16.94 4.60 -15.19
N THR A 168 16.15 5.41 -14.52
CA THR A 168 16.28 6.88 -14.55
C THR A 168 16.66 7.40 -13.17
N ARG A 169 17.73 8.19 -13.11
CA ARG A 169 18.20 8.84 -11.89
C ARG A 169 18.29 10.34 -12.12
N LEU A 170 17.71 11.09 -11.21
CA LEU A 170 17.76 12.55 -11.21
C LEU A 170 18.46 13.01 -9.92
N GLN A 171 19.52 13.78 -10.07
CA GLN A 171 20.21 14.39 -8.94
C GLN A 171 19.88 15.88 -8.92
N LEU A 172 19.27 16.32 -7.82
CA LEU A 172 19.01 17.74 -7.58
C LEU A 172 20.28 18.33 -6.95
N SER A 173 20.94 19.24 -7.67
CA SER A 173 22.09 19.98 -7.14
C SER A 173 21.63 21.29 -6.50
N SER A 174 22.35 21.74 -5.47
CA SER A 174 22.10 23.03 -4.81
C SER A 174 22.38 24.24 -5.71
N SER A 175 22.99 24.06 -6.88
CA SER A 175 23.26 25.14 -7.84
C SER A 175 21.98 25.83 -8.35
N ASN A 176 20.84 25.17 -8.29
CA ASN A 176 19.55 25.74 -8.75
C ASN A 176 18.71 26.30 -7.59
N THR A 177 19.24 26.31 -6.37
CA THR A 177 18.48 26.76 -5.17
C THR A 177 18.02 28.22 -5.31
N SER A 178 18.85 29.09 -5.90
CA SER A 178 18.50 30.49 -6.14
C SER A 178 17.30 30.64 -7.10
N GLU A 179 17.23 29.82 -8.14
CA GLU A 179 16.14 29.84 -9.09
C GLU A 179 14.82 29.31 -8.48
N VAL A 180 14.92 28.29 -7.65
CA VAL A 180 13.76 27.74 -6.91
C VAL A 180 13.25 28.76 -5.90
N ILE A 181 14.14 29.44 -5.17
CA ILE A 181 13.79 30.49 -4.21
C ILE A 181 13.10 31.65 -4.94
N GLN A 182 13.65 32.12 -6.07
CA GLN A 182 13.05 33.18 -6.85
C GLN A 182 11.66 32.81 -7.35
N LYS A 183 11.45 31.61 -7.87
CA LYS A 183 10.16 31.15 -8.39
C LYS A 183 9.10 30.85 -7.30
N ARG A 184 9.52 30.61 -6.07
CA ARG A 184 8.59 30.23 -4.97
C ARG A 184 8.29 31.36 -4.00
N LEU A 185 9.20 32.31 -3.83
CA LEU A 185 9.09 33.37 -2.81
C LEU A 185 8.86 34.77 -3.42
N LEU A 186 9.08 34.94 -4.72
CA LEU A 186 8.99 36.26 -5.37
C LEU A 186 7.91 36.34 -6.47
N VAL A 187 6.95 35.40 -6.45
CA VAL A 187 5.75 35.44 -7.31
C VAL A 187 4.54 35.80 -6.46
#